data_ad2cce0ce98bfeb6db2b4be05d6734d8
#
_entry.id   ad2cce0ce98bfeb6db2b4be05d6734d8
#
_cell.length_a   1.000
_cell.length_b   1.000
_cell.length_c   1.000
_cell.angle_alpha   90.00
_cell.angle_beta   90.00
_cell.angle_gamma   90.00
#
_symmetry.space_group_name_H-M   'P 1'
#
loop_
_entity.id
_entity.type
_entity.pdbx_description
1 polymer ?
#
loop_
_entity_poly.entity_id
_entity_poly.type
_entity_poly.pdbx_seq_one_letter_code
_entity_poly.pdbx_strand_id
1 'polypeptide(L)'
;MGRTTWIAAGALFGALTGSADATAETTDPLTLQVMIKNEIGIPLAALRQTQAEASRIFRAAGITLTWLPPGDVPANSLIIKIVETRIGQKSRNPKVLGFAPGSKEAPGRVAWLYHDRIRDLALLLHLEVSQLLGHVMAHEMGHLLLPNSAHTAAGLMKGRWDTRQAFLAASGALRFEPSQAALIRTHLRRAPNR
;
A
#
# COMPACT_ATOMS: atom_id res chain seq x y z
N MET A 1 -8.87 -80.09 37.69
CA MET A 1 -7.98 -80.02 36.48
C MET A 1 -8.82 -79.46 35.32
N GLY A 2 -8.83 -78.18 35.12
CA GLY A 2 -9.61 -77.53 34.07
C GLY A 2 -8.74 -76.49 33.37
N ARG A 3 -8.42 -76.70 32.09
CA ARG A 3 -7.63 -75.79 31.28
C ARG A 3 -8.58 -74.83 30.58
N THR A 4 -8.49 -73.56 30.90
CA THR A 4 -9.29 -72.50 30.29
C THR A 4 -8.46 -71.92 29.13
N THR A 5 -9.01 -72.04 27.90
CA THR A 5 -8.42 -71.52 26.66
C THR A 5 -8.96 -70.12 26.41
N TRP A 6 -8.04 -69.13 26.29
CA TRP A 6 -8.41 -67.77 25.90
C TRP A 6 -8.29 -67.59 24.39
N ILE A 7 -9.36 -67.19 23.75
CA ILE A 7 -9.40 -66.82 22.32
C ILE A 7 -9.12 -65.35 22.23
N ALA A 8 -8.02 -64.95 21.55
CA ALA A 8 -7.73 -63.57 21.25
C ALA A 8 -8.48 -63.12 20.01
N ALA A 9 -9.35 -62.15 20.13
CA ALA A 9 -9.98 -61.49 19.00
C ALA A 9 -9.09 -60.32 18.54
N GLY A 10 -8.52 -60.46 17.36
CA GLY A 10 -7.72 -59.40 16.71
C GLY A 10 -8.68 -58.39 16.03
N ALA A 11 -8.68 -57.16 16.51
CA ALA A 11 -9.31 -56.05 15.83
C ALA A 11 -8.32 -55.42 14.81
N LEU A 12 -8.64 -55.54 13.53
CA LEU A 12 -7.96 -54.77 12.49
C LEU A 12 -8.44 -53.30 12.54
N PHE A 13 -7.57 -52.40 12.98
CA PHE A 13 -7.75 -50.98 12.77
C PHE A 13 -7.18 -50.59 11.41
N GLY A 14 -8.05 -50.39 10.41
CA GLY A 14 -7.70 -49.79 9.15
C GLY A 14 -7.46 -48.29 9.32
N ALA A 15 -6.19 -47.87 9.25
CA ALA A 15 -5.85 -46.44 9.21
C ALA A 15 -6.16 -45.88 7.80
N LEU A 16 -7.22 -45.14 7.67
CA LEU A 16 -7.49 -44.27 6.51
C LEU A 16 -6.56 -43.06 6.62
N THR A 17 -5.38 -43.13 5.96
CA THR A 17 -4.56 -41.96 5.72
C THR A 17 -5.19 -41.14 4.57
N GLY A 18 -6.10 -40.24 4.94
CA GLY A 18 -6.57 -39.19 4.03
C GLY A 18 -5.44 -38.19 3.81
N SER A 19 -4.74 -38.29 2.71
CA SER A 19 -3.87 -37.22 2.21
C SER A 19 -4.75 -36.04 1.84
N ALA A 20 -4.85 -35.04 2.73
CA ALA A 20 -5.36 -33.73 2.38
C ALA A 20 -4.27 -33.07 1.51
N ASP A 21 -4.40 -33.21 0.19
CA ASP A 21 -3.72 -32.33 -0.75
C ASP A 21 -4.26 -30.92 -0.52
N ALA A 22 -3.59 -30.19 0.36
CA ALA A 22 -3.70 -28.75 0.44
C ALA A 22 -3.07 -28.19 -0.86
N THR A 23 -3.86 -28.09 -1.92
CA THR A 23 -3.51 -27.27 -3.06
C THR A 23 -3.38 -25.84 -2.55
N ALA A 24 -2.15 -25.43 -2.25
CA ALA A 24 -1.83 -24.05 -2.03
C ALA A 24 -2.20 -23.31 -3.32
N GLU A 25 -3.34 -22.63 -3.33
CA GLU A 25 -3.67 -21.65 -4.37
C GLU A 25 -2.51 -20.68 -4.42
N THR A 26 -1.63 -20.84 -5.38
CA THR A 26 -0.63 -19.84 -5.76
C THR A 26 -1.41 -18.66 -6.35
N THR A 27 -1.95 -17.82 -5.45
CA THR A 27 -2.51 -16.55 -5.87
C THR A 27 -1.36 -15.71 -6.41
N ASP A 28 -1.39 -15.42 -7.70
CA ASP A 28 -0.44 -14.49 -8.34
C ASP A 28 -0.31 -13.22 -7.50
N PRO A 29 0.94 -12.75 -7.29
CA PRO A 29 1.17 -11.57 -6.47
C PRO A 29 0.42 -10.38 -7.05
N LEU A 30 -0.41 -9.75 -6.24
CA LEU A 30 -1.13 -8.55 -6.66
C LEU A 30 -0.13 -7.44 -7.01
N THR A 31 -0.15 -7.01 -8.25
CA THR A 31 0.76 -5.99 -8.78
C THR A 31 0.01 -4.72 -9.12
N LEU A 32 0.60 -3.57 -8.78
CA LEU A 32 0.11 -2.25 -9.12
C LEU A 32 1.18 -1.48 -9.89
N GLN A 33 0.85 -1.06 -11.09
CA GLN A 33 1.75 -0.26 -11.93
C GLN A 33 1.64 1.22 -11.57
N VAL A 34 2.79 1.88 -11.40
CA VAL A 34 2.86 3.28 -10.99
C VAL A 34 3.90 4.01 -11.81
N MET A 35 3.54 5.15 -12.38
CA MET A 35 4.48 6.07 -13.01
C MET A 35 4.62 7.34 -12.18
N ILE A 36 5.87 7.82 -12.01
CA ILE A 36 6.15 9.10 -11.37
C ILE A 36 6.50 10.14 -12.42
N LYS A 37 5.78 11.27 -12.40
CA LYS A 37 6.16 12.51 -13.11
C LYS A 37 6.87 13.43 -12.12
N ASN A 38 8.19 13.45 -12.18
CA ASN A 38 9.05 14.32 -11.39
C ASN A 38 9.16 15.68 -12.05
N GLU A 39 8.16 16.56 -11.87
CA GLU A 39 8.06 17.86 -12.56
C GLU A 39 9.05 18.91 -12.01
N ILE A 40 9.66 18.65 -10.84
CA ILE A 40 10.58 19.58 -10.16
C ILE A 40 12.03 19.10 -10.19
N GLY A 41 12.31 17.94 -10.77
CA GLY A 41 13.68 17.45 -10.94
C GLY A 41 14.36 17.02 -9.63
N ILE A 42 13.64 16.42 -8.67
CA ILE A 42 14.32 15.85 -7.49
C ILE A 42 15.37 14.82 -7.92
N PRO A 43 16.53 14.73 -7.23
CA PRO A 43 17.60 13.83 -7.59
C PRO A 43 17.16 12.36 -7.67
N LEU A 44 17.71 11.62 -8.62
CA LEU A 44 17.34 10.21 -8.84
C LEU A 44 17.53 9.35 -7.59
N ALA A 45 18.55 9.61 -6.78
CA ALA A 45 18.79 8.90 -5.53
C ALA A 45 17.63 9.10 -4.54
N ALA A 46 17.16 10.32 -4.35
CA ALA A 46 16.00 10.64 -3.50
C ALA A 46 14.72 10.03 -4.06
N LEU A 47 14.53 10.04 -5.38
CA LEU A 47 13.39 9.39 -6.02
C LEU A 47 13.38 7.88 -5.76
N ARG A 48 14.53 7.21 -5.88
CA ARG A 48 14.65 5.77 -5.58
C ARG A 48 14.34 5.45 -4.12
N GLN A 49 14.78 6.28 -3.18
CA GLN A 49 14.44 6.12 -1.75
C GLN A 49 12.94 6.29 -1.52
N THR A 50 12.32 7.28 -2.15
CA THR A 50 10.87 7.51 -2.13
C THR A 50 10.10 6.28 -2.66
N GLN A 51 10.52 5.74 -3.80
CA GLN A 51 9.95 4.54 -4.40
C GLN A 51 10.12 3.31 -3.49
N ALA A 52 11.29 3.15 -2.90
CA ALA A 52 11.58 2.04 -1.98
C ALA A 52 10.65 2.08 -0.77
N GLU A 53 10.43 3.28 -0.20
CA GLU A 53 9.56 3.45 0.96
C GLU A 53 8.10 3.19 0.63
N ALA A 54 7.57 3.73 -0.47
CA ALA A 54 6.22 3.42 -0.93
C ALA A 54 6.04 1.93 -1.21
N SER A 55 7.04 1.29 -1.87
CA SER A 55 7.03 -0.15 -2.12
C SER A 55 7.02 -0.98 -0.83
N ARG A 56 7.75 -0.56 0.19
CA ARG A 56 7.77 -1.21 1.51
C ARG A 56 6.38 -1.18 2.15
N ILE A 57 5.69 -0.03 2.09
CA ILE A 57 4.35 0.16 2.65
C ILE A 57 3.34 -0.74 1.93
N PHE A 58 3.33 -0.75 0.60
CA PHE A 58 2.42 -1.57 -0.19
C PHE A 58 2.71 -3.06 -0.07
N ARG A 59 3.98 -3.46 0.01
CA ARG A 59 4.36 -4.87 0.26
C ARG A 59 3.81 -5.36 1.60
N ALA A 60 3.83 -4.53 2.65
CA ALA A 60 3.20 -4.86 3.93
C ALA A 60 1.68 -5.02 3.83
N ALA A 61 1.04 -4.45 2.80
CA ALA A 61 -0.36 -4.67 2.47
C ALA A 61 -0.59 -5.86 1.51
N GLY A 62 0.45 -6.62 1.13
CA GLY A 62 0.39 -7.75 0.20
C GLY A 62 0.30 -7.33 -1.26
N ILE A 63 0.87 -6.19 -1.63
CA ILE A 63 0.83 -5.61 -2.99
C ILE A 63 2.25 -5.27 -3.44
N THR A 64 2.61 -5.68 -4.65
CA THR A 64 3.88 -5.33 -5.28
C THR A 64 3.70 -4.10 -6.18
N LEU A 65 4.50 -3.06 -5.99
CA LEU A 65 4.54 -1.92 -6.89
C LEU A 65 5.54 -2.17 -8.03
N THR A 66 5.09 -1.94 -9.26
CA THR A 66 5.94 -1.92 -10.47
C THR A 66 6.07 -0.48 -10.94
N TRP A 67 7.29 0.05 -10.89
CA TRP A 67 7.57 1.42 -11.31
C TRP A 67 7.79 1.46 -12.83
N LEU A 68 6.93 2.22 -13.52
CA LEU A 68 7.01 2.38 -14.96
C LEU A 68 8.02 3.48 -15.32
N PRO A 69 8.77 3.31 -16.42
CA PRO A 69 9.58 4.38 -16.98
C PRO A 69 8.69 5.52 -17.50
N PRO A 70 9.24 6.73 -17.70
CA PRO A 70 8.54 7.80 -18.39
C PRO A 70 8.12 7.35 -19.81
N GLY A 71 6.88 7.62 -20.20
CA GLY A 71 6.33 7.22 -21.51
C GLY A 71 4.83 7.01 -21.45
N ASP A 72 4.34 6.14 -22.32
CA ASP A 72 2.93 5.76 -22.36
C ASP A 72 2.53 4.99 -21.08
N VAL A 73 1.40 5.39 -20.52
CA VAL A 73 0.93 4.85 -19.23
C VAL A 73 -0.27 3.95 -19.47
N PRO A 74 -0.15 2.65 -19.16
CA PRO A 74 -1.29 1.73 -19.25
C PRO A 74 -2.53 2.25 -18.51
N ALA A 75 -3.71 1.92 -19.05
CA ALA A 75 -4.98 2.47 -18.55
C ALA A 75 -5.26 2.16 -17.06
N ASN A 76 -4.73 1.06 -16.54
CA ASN A 76 -4.88 0.60 -15.17
C ASN A 76 -3.76 1.05 -14.22
N SER A 77 -2.81 1.88 -14.68
CA SER A 77 -1.70 2.38 -13.86
C SER A 77 -2.06 3.65 -13.12
N LEU A 78 -1.41 3.90 -11.99
CA LEU A 78 -1.47 5.17 -11.28
C LEU A 78 -0.37 6.13 -11.77
N ILE A 79 -0.66 7.42 -11.74
CA ILE A 79 0.27 8.49 -12.07
C ILE A 79 0.45 9.36 -10.84
N ILE A 80 1.68 9.48 -10.38
CA ILE A 80 2.05 10.34 -9.27
C ILE A 80 2.83 11.54 -9.80
N LYS A 81 2.32 12.73 -9.57
CA LYS A 81 2.99 13.99 -9.95
C LYS A 81 3.65 14.61 -8.73
N ILE A 82 4.97 14.78 -8.79
CA ILE A 82 5.70 15.52 -7.75
C ILE A 82 5.87 16.93 -8.26
N VAL A 83 5.27 17.89 -7.55
CA VAL A 83 5.18 19.30 -7.95
C VAL A 83 5.51 20.22 -6.77
N GLU A 84 5.78 21.49 -7.08
CA GLU A 84 5.77 22.54 -6.06
C GLU A 84 4.40 23.22 -6.00
N THR A 85 4.05 23.73 -4.83
CA THR A 85 2.82 24.51 -4.65
C THR A 85 2.96 25.84 -5.39
N ARG A 86 2.24 26.02 -6.48
CA ARG A 86 2.19 27.32 -7.17
C ARG A 86 1.18 28.23 -6.51
N ILE A 87 1.50 29.52 -6.43
CA ILE A 87 0.58 30.57 -6.01
C ILE A 87 -0.67 30.46 -6.88
N GLY A 88 -1.85 30.22 -6.27
CA GLY A 88 -3.12 30.07 -7.00
C GLY A 88 -3.62 28.64 -7.20
N GLN A 89 -2.88 27.60 -6.86
CA GLN A 89 -3.38 26.22 -6.90
C GLN A 89 -4.43 25.93 -5.79
N LYS A 90 -5.36 25.00 -6.10
CA LYS A 90 -6.62 24.76 -5.37
C LYS A 90 -6.55 24.51 -3.86
N SER A 91 -5.41 24.13 -3.31
CA SER A 91 -5.28 24.00 -1.87
C SER A 91 -4.62 25.23 -1.24
N ARG A 92 -5.43 26.15 -0.74
CA ARG A 92 -4.97 27.28 0.10
C ARG A 92 -4.52 26.83 1.49
N ASN A 93 -4.75 25.58 1.87
CA ASN A 93 -4.35 25.05 3.17
C ASN A 93 -2.90 24.54 3.11
N PRO A 94 -1.95 25.18 3.81
CA PRO A 94 -0.54 24.79 3.81
C PRO A 94 -0.29 23.41 4.45
N LYS A 95 -1.25 22.88 5.20
CA LYS A 95 -1.15 21.56 5.84
C LYS A 95 -1.48 20.37 4.91
N VAL A 96 -1.94 20.64 3.69
CA VAL A 96 -2.24 19.62 2.70
C VAL A 96 -0.95 19.28 1.96
N LEU A 97 -0.47 18.04 2.11
CA LEU A 97 0.80 17.55 1.55
C LEU A 97 0.64 16.97 0.14
N GLY A 98 -0.58 16.53 -0.20
CA GLY A 98 -0.91 15.96 -1.49
C GLY A 98 -2.39 16.10 -1.81
N PHE A 99 -2.76 15.63 -2.99
CA PHE A 99 -4.15 15.64 -3.44
C PHE A 99 -4.39 14.50 -4.44
N ALA A 100 -5.35 13.66 -4.15
CA ALA A 100 -5.81 12.60 -5.02
C ALA A 100 -7.30 12.76 -5.29
N PRO A 101 -7.72 13.28 -6.46
CA PRO A 101 -9.13 13.38 -6.80
C PRO A 101 -9.68 11.97 -7.08
N GLY A 102 -10.66 11.57 -6.31
CA GLY A 102 -11.47 10.38 -6.54
C GLY A 102 -12.92 10.71 -6.29
N SER A 103 -13.82 10.17 -7.09
CA SER A 103 -15.25 10.16 -6.80
C SER A 103 -15.69 8.74 -6.50
N LYS A 104 -16.90 8.59 -5.91
CA LYS A 104 -17.49 7.26 -5.68
C LYS A 104 -17.76 6.52 -6.99
N GLU A 105 -18.02 7.28 -8.06
CA GLU A 105 -18.40 6.79 -9.38
C GLU A 105 -17.20 6.49 -10.28
N ALA A 106 -16.07 7.24 -10.08
CA ALA A 106 -14.87 7.11 -10.88
C ALA A 106 -13.62 7.28 -10.01
N PRO A 107 -12.93 6.20 -9.64
CA PRO A 107 -11.66 6.30 -8.95
C PRO A 107 -10.66 7.06 -9.83
N GLY A 108 -10.01 8.05 -9.23
CA GLY A 108 -8.96 8.81 -9.90
C GLY A 108 -7.75 7.91 -10.21
N ARG A 109 -6.94 8.35 -11.18
CA ARG A 109 -5.68 7.67 -11.52
C ARG A 109 -4.45 8.54 -11.25
N VAL A 110 -4.66 9.80 -10.89
CA VAL A 110 -3.59 10.79 -10.75
C VAL A 110 -3.61 11.36 -9.33
N ALA A 111 -2.46 11.39 -8.70
CA ALA A 111 -2.25 12.10 -7.45
C ALA A 111 -1.14 13.14 -7.59
N TRP A 112 -1.23 14.22 -6.85
CA TRP A 112 -0.25 15.30 -6.76
C TRP A 112 0.37 15.31 -5.38
N LEU A 113 1.70 15.44 -5.30
CA LEU A 113 2.46 15.58 -4.07
C LEU A 113 3.14 16.96 -4.08
N TYR A 114 2.92 17.74 -3.05
CA TYR A 114 3.49 19.09 -2.89
C TYR A 114 4.84 19.01 -2.17
N HIS A 115 5.91 18.88 -2.95
CA HIS A 115 7.25 18.61 -2.43
C HIS A 115 7.76 19.68 -1.47
N ASP A 116 7.53 20.96 -1.76
CA ASP A 116 7.88 22.09 -0.88
C ASP A 116 7.29 21.92 0.53
N ARG A 117 6.02 21.56 0.62
CA ARG A 117 5.32 21.35 1.90
C ARG A 117 5.80 20.10 2.63
N ILE A 118 6.06 19.03 1.87
CA ILE A 118 6.59 17.78 2.43
C ILE A 118 8.00 18.00 2.97
N ARG A 119 8.84 18.72 2.23
CA ARG A 119 10.18 19.12 2.68
C ARG A 119 10.13 19.95 3.96
N ASP A 120 9.28 20.97 4.00
CA ASP A 120 9.17 21.86 5.17
C ASP A 120 8.67 21.09 6.40
N LEU A 121 7.73 20.16 6.23
CA LEU A 121 7.28 19.27 7.31
C LEU A 121 8.37 18.29 7.73
N ALA A 122 9.11 17.71 6.79
CA ALA A 122 10.21 16.78 7.08
C ALA A 122 11.29 17.47 7.92
N LEU A 123 11.67 18.70 7.53
CA LEU A 123 12.63 19.52 8.29
C LEU A 123 12.12 19.82 9.70
N LEU A 124 10.86 20.22 9.84
CA LEU A 124 10.25 20.49 11.15
C LEU A 124 10.25 19.27 12.08
N LEU A 125 10.07 18.09 11.52
CA LEU A 125 9.95 16.83 12.26
C LEU A 125 11.27 16.02 12.32
N HIS A 126 12.37 16.59 11.81
CA HIS A 126 13.69 15.93 11.71
C HIS A 126 13.63 14.56 11.01
N LEU A 127 12.85 14.48 9.90
CA LEU A 127 12.71 13.29 9.06
C LEU A 127 13.46 13.46 7.73
N GLU A 128 13.86 12.34 7.14
CA GLU A 128 14.34 12.31 5.77
C GLU A 128 13.21 12.65 4.79
N VAL A 129 13.45 13.64 3.92
CA VAL A 129 12.44 14.14 2.96
C VAL A 129 11.93 13.02 2.05
N SER A 130 12.82 12.17 1.53
CA SER A 130 12.47 11.05 0.65
C SER A 130 11.62 9.98 1.37
N GLN A 131 11.87 9.75 2.65
CA GLN A 131 11.06 8.85 3.46
C GLN A 131 9.65 9.41 3.66
N LEU A 132 9.52 10.68 4.06
CA LEU A 132 8.21 11.31 4.24
C LEU A 132 7.46 11.40 2.91
N LEU A 133 8.14 11.72 1.81
CA LEU A 133 7.56 11.76 0.47
C LEU A 133 7.00 10.38 0.07
N GLY A 134 7.70 9.29 0.40
CA GLY A 134 7.23 7.91 0.17
C GLY A 134 5.94 7.58 0.95
N HIS A 135 5.84 8.05 2.19
CA HIS A 135 4.63 7.87 3.00
C HIS A 135 3.45 8.70 2.48
N VAL A 136 3.68 9.97 2.11
CA VAL A 136 2.65 10.81 1.49
C VAL A 136 2.20 10.23 0.15
N MET A 137 3.14 9.72 -0.65
CA MET A 137 2.83 9.01 -1.89
C MET A 137 1.91 7.82 -1.65
N ALA A 138 2.24 6.96 -0.69
CA ALA A 138 1.40 5.80 -0.36
C ALA A 138 0.03 6.21 0.18
N HIS A 139 -0.08 7.31 0.94
CA HIS A 139 -1.33 7.89 1.42
C HIS A 139 -2.22 8.34 0.25
N GLU A 140 -1.68 9.14 -0.67
CA GLU A 140 -2.43 9.62 -1.84
C GLU A 140 -2.84 8.47 -2.79
N MET A 141 -1.97 7.47 -2.95
CA MET A 141 -2.34 6.25 -3.68
C MET A 141 -3.47 5.49 -2.96
N GLY A 142 -3.48 5.49 -1.62
CA GLY A 142 -4.57 4.96 -0.83
C GLY A 142 -5.91 5.61 -1.15
N HIS A 143 -5.95 6.93 -1.34
CA HIS A 143 -7.17 7.65 -1.77
C HIS A 143 -7.67 7.23 -3.16
N LEU A 144 -6.77 6.83 -4.07
CA LEU A 144 -7.13 6.35 -5.41
C LEU A 144 -7.64 4.91 -5.41
N LEU A 145 -7.27 4.11 -4.40
CA LEU A 145 -7.52 2.67 -4.36
C LEU A 145 -8.63 2.27 -3.38
N LEU A 146 -8.90 3.12 -2.38
CA LEU A 146 -9.91 2.85 -1.36
C LEU A 146 -11.28 3.40 -1.78
N PRO A 147 -12.35 2.63 -1.60
CA PRO A 147 -13.70 3.14 -1.77
C PRO A 147 -13.95 4.27 -0.74
N ASN A 148 -14.60 5.34 -1.18
CA ASN A 148 -14.96 6.51 -0.37
C ASN A 148 -13.81 7.40 0.10
N SER A 149 -12.57 7.19 -0.34
CA SER A 149 -11.37 8.04 -0.09
C SER A 149 -11.31 8.76 1.27
N ALA A 150 -11.96 8.20 2.30
CA ALA A 150 -12.10 8.83 3.61
C ALA A 150 -10.82 8.66 4.44
N HIS A 151 -10.47 9.71 5.16
CA HIS A 151 -9.46 9.63 6.21
C HIS A 151 -9.95 8.77 7.38
N THR A 152 -9.01 8.16 8.09
CA THR A 152 -9.25 7.37 9.29
C THR A 152 -8.64 8.01 10.53
N ALA A 153 -9.01 7.51 11.71
CA ALA A 153 -8.48 8.02 12.97
C ALA A 153 -7.01 7.60 13.22
N ALA A 154 -6.56 6.51 12.57
CA ALA A 154 -5.23 5.93 12.76
C ALA A 154 -4.63 5.42 11.44
N GLY A 155 -3.38 4.95 11.50
CA GLY A 155 -2.66 4.38 10.35
C GLY A 155 -2.26 5.40 9.29
N LEU A 156 -1.88 4.90 8.13
CA LEU A 156 -1.39 5.70 7.02
C LEU A 156 -2.45 6.68 6.49
N MET A 157 -3.72 6.28 6.46
CA MET A 157 -4.83 7.10 5.96
C MET A 157 -5.35 8.13 6.97
N LYS A 158 -4.62 8.43 8.06
CA LYS A 158 -4.97 9.53 8.96
C LYS A 158 -4.85 10.86 8.24
N GLY A 159 -5.90 11.69 8.31
CA GLY A 159 -6.00 12.93 7.54
C GLY A 159 -5.08 14.07 8.00
N ARG A 160 -4.62 14.03 9.24
CA ARG A 160 -3.62 14.97 9.78
C ARG A 160 -2.51 14.19 10.44
N TRP A 161 -1.31 14.40 9.97
CA TRP A 161 -0.13 13.82 10.57
C TRP A 161 0.40 14.74 11.67
N ASP A 162 0.52 14.19 12.84
CA ASP A 162 1.12 14.80 14.02
C ASP A 162 2.48 14.14 14.33
N THR A 163 3.09 14.52 15.44
CA THR A 163 4.36 13.95 15.91
C THR A 163 4.33 12.42 16.02
N ARG A 164 3.17 11.83 16.38
CA ARG A 164 3.03 10.36 16.46
C ARG A 164 3.12 9.71 15.08
N GLN A 165 2.44 10.26 14.07
CA GLN A 165 2.53 9.75 12.70
C GLN A 165 3.94 9.93 12.15
N ALA A 166 4.59 11.05 12.45
CA ALA A 166 5.98 11.29 12.07
C ALA A 166 6.92 10.24 12.68
N PHE A 167 6.78 9.93 13.97
CA PHE A 167 7.55 8.86 14.63
C PHE A 167 7.28 7.48 14.00
N LEU A 168 6.01 7.14 13.73
CA LEU A 168 5.64 5.89 13.06
C LEU A 168 6.20 5.82 11.62
N ALA A 169 6.23 6.94 10.90
CA ALA A 169 6.85 7.03 9.59
C ALA A 169 8.37 6.78 9.69
N ALA A 170 9.05 7.50 10.58
CA ALA A 170 10.50 7.36 10.79
C ALA A 170 10.92 5.93 11.18
N SER A 171 10.12 5.26 12.02
CA SER A 171 10.36 3.88 12.45
C SER A 171 9.90 2.83 11.43
N GLY A 172 9.32 3.24 10.29
CA GLY A 172 8.75 2.33 9.31
C GLY A 172 7.47 1.61 9.76
N ALA A 173 6.88 2.03 10.87
CA ALA A 173 5.67 1.41 11.43
C ALA A 173 4.36 2.01 10.88
N LEU A 174 4.41 3.16 10.19
CA LEU A 174 3.22 3.76 9.60
C LEU A 174 2.80 2.99 8.35
N ARG A 175 1.64 2.34 8.42
CA ARG A 175 1.11 1.42 7.39
C ARG A 175 -0.38 1.60 7.21
N PHE A 176 -0.93 1.00 6.15
CA PHE A 176 -2.37 0.80 6.03
C PHE A 176 -2.89 -0.06 7.18
N GLU A 177 -4.07 0.26 7.69
CA GLU A 177 -4.80 -0.62 8.61
C GLU A 177 -5.16 -1.94 7.90
N PRO A 178 -5.26 -3.07 8.61
CA PRO A 178 -5.55 -4.37 7.99
C PRO A 178 -6.80 -4.38 7.12
N SER A 179 -7.85 -3.67 7.54
CA SER A 179 -9.10 -3.51 6.77
C SER A 179 -8.89 -2.74 5.46
N GLN A 180 -8.07 -1.68 5.48
CA GLN A 180 -7.72 -0.89 4.29
C GLN A 180 -6.89 -1.74 3.32
N ALA A 181 -5.89 -2.46 3.82
CA ALA A 181 -5.09 -3.38 3.01
C ALA A 181 -5.97 -4.45 2.32
N ALA A 182 -6.96 -5.00 3.03
CA ALA A 182 -7.90 -5.96 2.48
C ALA A 182 -8.79 -5.34 1.37
N LEU A 183 -9.29 -4.13 1.58
CA LEU A 183 -10.09 -3.40 0.58
C LEU A 183 -9.29 -3.08 -0.67
N ILE A 184 -8.03 -2.61 -0.54
CA ILE A 184 -7.16 -2.34 -1.68
C ILE A 184 -6.90 -3.63 -2.47
N ARG A 185 -6.59 -4.74 -1.82
CA ARG A 185 -6.42 -6.03 -2.50
C ARG A 185 -7.69 -6.48 -3.24
N THR A 186 -8.85 -6.29 -2.63
CA THR A 186 -10.14 -6.61 -3.27
C THR A 186 -10.38 -5.72 -4.49
N HIS A 187 -10.06 -4.44 -4.42
CA HIS A 187 -10.15 -3.52 -5.55
C HIS A 187 -9.26 -3.96 -6.72
N LEU A 188 -7.99 -4.27 -6.44
CA LEU A 188 -7.04 -4.70 -7.47
C LEU A 188 -7.40 -6.03 -8.12
N ARG A 189 -8.00 -6.97 -7.38
CA ARG A 189 -8.49 -8.24 -7.95
C ARG A 189 -9.69 -8.05 -8.87
N ARG A 190 -10.53 -7.04 -8.62
CA ARG A 190 -11.72 -6.73 -9.43
C ARG A 190 -11.42 -5.90 -10.66
N ALA A 191 -10.29 -5.24 -10.71
CA ALA A 191 -9.78 -4.49 -11.86
C ALA A 191 -8.84 -5.42 -12.67
N PRO A 192 -9.36 -6.38 -13.46
CA PRO A 192 -8.51 -7.27 -14.24
C PRO A 192 -7.72 -6.44 -15.24
N ASN A 193 -6.53 -6.93 -15.60
CA ASN A 193 -5.71 -6.39 -16.69
C ASN A 193 -6.60 -6.23 -17.95
N ARG A 194 -7.09 -5.02 -18.20
CA ARG A 194 -7.77 -4.66 -19.44
C ARG A 194 -6.76 -4.06 -20.40
#